data_3e5f53e68f37260767b81e47ff7e5111
#
_entry.id   3e5f53e68f37260767b81e47ff7e5111
#
_cell.length_a   1.000
_cell.length_b   1.000
_cell.length_c   1.000
_cell.angle_alpha   90.00
_cell.angle_beta   90.00
_cell.angle_gamma   90.00
#
_symmetry.space_group_name_H-M   'P 1'
#
loop_
_entity.id
_entity.type
_entity.pdbx_description
1 polymer ?
#
loop_
_entity_poly.entity_id
_entity_poly.type
_entity_poly.pdbx_seq_one_letter_code
_entity_poly.pdbx_strand_id
1 'polypeptide(L)'
;MLFLDVQGTLISDYDKSPINGALELIKSLNKEKIPYVIITNNTKKLDFLNYLQNLGFEINEKAYIDPFCVLKDHLKPCKIAAFGAKEFLDSLQELGYELDYKDPKAFLVASYDDFKFQDFASMIEYLKNGVQAIAMHESSIYKKNSRLYPGVGSIMSMLKNACEFDYKVIGKPSKAFYESALNLLKQQDCNVSFENTLIISDDFKGDLLGAYELGMQTALVLSGKISNIQGLDTTKLNFVYDSIKDYYISRFK
;
A
#
# COMPACT_ATOMS: atom_id res chain seq x y z
N MET A 1 7.27 6.08 17.03
CA MET A 1 6.07 5.43 16.46
C MET A 1 6.43 4.86 15.10
N LEU A 2 5.68 3.85 14.60
CA LEU A 2 6.09 3.12 13.39
C LEU A 2 4.95 2.97 12.39
N PHE A 3 5.27 3.16 11.10
CA PHE A 3 4.55 2.56 9.99
C PHE A 3 5.37 1.39 9.45
N LEU A 4 4.76 0.22 9.32
CA LEU A 4 5.41 -1.00 8.88
C LEU A 4 4.73 -1.51 7.61
N ASP A 5 5.46 -1.52 6.50
CA ASP A 5 4.99 -2.17 5.29
C ASP A 5 4.96 -3.70 5.47
N VAL A 6 4.27 -4.40 4.60
CA VAL A 6 4.03 -5.84 4.72
C VAL A 6 4.90 -6.66 3.76
N GLN A 7 4.68 -6.52 2.46
CA GLN A 7 5.34 -7.34 1.46
C GLN A 7 6.82 -6.94 1.32
N GLY A 8 7.73 -7.90 1.40
CA GLY A 8 9.17 -7.65 1.36
C GLY A 8 9.74 -7.08 2.67
N THR A 9 8.88 -6.68 3.62
CA THR A 9 9.24 -6.08 4.91
C THR A 9 8.93 -7.02 6.08
N LEU A 10 7.67 -7.40 6.28
CA LEU A 10 7.24 -8.33 7.32
C LEU A 10 7.07 -9.76 6.82
N ILE A 11 6.63 -9.92 5.59
CA ILE A 11 6.48 -11.22 4.93
C ILE A 11 7.28 -11.27 3.63
N SER A 12 7.80 -12.44 3.32
CA SER A 12 8.56 -12.71 2.10
C SER A 12 7.69 -12.52 0.85
N ASP A 13 8.24 -11.88 -0.20
CA ASP A 13 7.58 -11.79 -1.50
C ASP A 13 7.45 -13.14 -2.20
N TYR A 14 8.34 -14.09 -1.87
CA TYR A 14 8.43 -15.38 -2.53
C TYR A 14 7.35 -16.36 -2.06
N ASP A 15 7.35 -16.69 -0.77
CA ASP A 15 6.51 -17.74 -0.18
C ASP A 15 5.47 -17.21 0.82
N LYS A 16 5.45 -15.89 1.01
CA LYS A 16 4.55 -15.20 1.94
C LYS A 16 4.75 -15.61 3.42
N SER A 17 5.85 -16.27 3.75
CA SER A 17 6.21 -16.58 5.15
C SER A 17 6.67 -15.32 5.89
N PRO A 18 6.55 -15.26 7.22
CA PRO A 18 7.13 -14.21 8.04
C PRO A 18 8.66 -14.14 7.86
N ILE A 19 9.19 -12.94 7.61
CA ILE A 19 10.62 -12.67 7.60
C ILE A 19 11.16 -12.80 9.04
N ASN A 20 12.33 -13.37 9.20
CA ASN A 20 12.98 -13.51 10.51
C ASN A 20 12.98 -12.20 11.28
N GLY A 21 12.57 -12.23 12.55
CA GLY A 21 12.48 -11.06 13.43
C GLY A 21 11.18 -10.27 13.31
N ALA A 22 10.33 -10.53 12.29
CA ALA A 22 9.08 -9.78 12.09
C ALA A 22 8.03 -10.10 13.17
N LEU A 23 7.85 -11.38 13.52
CA LEU A 23 6.92 -11.78 14.59
C LEU A 23 7.38 -11.25 15.95
N GLU A 24 8.69 -11.37 16.23
CA GLU A 24 9.30 -10.89 17.46
C GLU A 24 9.20 -9.36 17.58
N LEU A 25 9.35 -8.64 16.46
CA LEU A 25 9.16 -7.20 16.43
C LEU A 25 7.75 -6.81 16.87
N ILE A 26 6.70 -7.36 16.23
CA ILE A 26 5.31 -7.06 16.57
C ILE A 26 5.01 -7.39 18.04
N LYS A 27 5.48 -8.55 18.52
CA LYS A 27 5.34 -8.94 19.92
C LYS A 27 6.03 -7.96 20.89
N SER A 28 7.22 -7.47 20.53
CA SER A 28 7.96 -6.50 21.35
C SER A 28 7.30 -5.13 21.35
N LEU A 29 6.80 -4.67 20.20
CA LEU A 29 6.03 -3.43 20.09
C LEU A 29 4.78 -3.46 20.98
N ASN A 30 4.03 -4.57 20.94
CA ASN A 30 2.86 -4.77 21.80
C ASN A 30 3.24 -4.78 23.29
N LYS A 31 4.28 -5.52 23.66
CA LYS A 31 4.77 -5.64 25.04
C LYS A 31 5.20 -4.28 25.62
N GLU A 32 5.92 -3.50 24.82
CA GLU A 32 6.43 -2.18 25.25
C GLU A 32 5.42 -1.04 24.98
N LYS A 33 4.23 -1.38 24.42
CA LYS A 33 3.17 -0.41 24.08
C LYS A 33 3.67 0.70 23.15
N ILE A 34 4.56 0.36 22.22
CA ILE A 34 5.05 1.29 21.20
C ILE A 34 3.98 1.37 20.09
N PRO A 35 3.42 2.56 19.81
CA PRO A 35 2.41 2.72 18.77
C PRO A 35 2.95 2.36 17.38
N TYR A 36 2.18 1.56 16.63
CA TYR A 36 2.50 1.22 15.25
C TYR A 36 1.23 1.01 14.41
N VAL A 37 1.36 1.14 13.10
CA VAL A 37 0.34 0.76 12.13
C VAL A 37 0.99 -0.04 11.01
N ILE A 38 0.40 -1.18 10.70
CA ILE A 38 0.70 -1.96 9.51
C ILE A 38 0.04 -1.28 8.32
N ILE A 39 0.85 -0.92 7.32
CA ILE A 39 0.41 -0.23 6.10
C ILE A 39 0.66 -1.13 4.89
N THR A 40 -0.33 -1.34 4.05
CA THR A 40 -0.16 -2.19 2.86
C THR A 40 -0.95 -1.66 1.67
N ASN A 41 -0.45 -1.92 0.45
CA ASN A 41 -1.21 -1.71 -0.79
C ASN A 41 -1.97 -2.98 -1.23
N ASN A 42 -2.35 -3.85 -0.26
CA ASN A 42 -3.19 -4.99 -0.58
C ASN A 42 -4.56 -4.53 -1.12
N THR A 43 -4.91 -5.02 -2.31
CA THR A 43 -6.18 -4.74 -2.98
C THR A 43 -6.88 -6.03 -3.43
N LYS A 44 -6.50 -7.19 -2.86
CA LYS A 44 -7.08 -8.47 -3.27
C LYS A 44 -8.14 -8.97 -2.31
N LYS A 45 -7.92 -8.85 -0.99
CA LYS A 45 -8.78 -9.44 0.03
C LYS A 45 -9.08 -8.47 1.15
N LEU A 46 -10.32 -8.39 1.57
CA LEU A 46 -10.77 -7.61 2.73
C LEU A 46 -10.27 -8.21 4.05
N ASP A 47 -10.04 -9.51 4.10
CA ASP A 47 -9.59 -10.26 5.27
C ASP A 47 -8.06 -10.41 5.37
N PHE A 48 -7.30 -9.53 4.72
CA PHE A 48 -5.83 -9.64 4.69
C PHE A 48 -5.21 -9.49 6.09
N LEU A 49 -5.81 -8.73 6.99
CA LEU A 49 -5.39 -8.70 8.39
C LEU A 49 -5.52 -10.08 9.05
N ASN A 50 -6.63 -10.78 8.85
CA ASN A 50 -6.83 -12.14 9.37
C ASN A 50 -5.79 -13.10 8.80
N TYR A 51 -5.41 -12.93 7.53
CA TYR A 51 -4.32 -13.71 6.94
C TYR A 51 -3.00 -13.48 7.68
N LEU A 52 -2.63 -12.24 8.00
CA LEU A 52 -1.42 -11.92 8.77
C LEU A 52 -1.49 -12.50 10.19
N GLN A 53 -2.64 -12.41 10.85
CA GLN A 53 -2.85 -12.99 12.17
C GLN A 53 -2.70 -14.52 12.16
N ASN A 54 -3.20 -15.19 11.11
CA ASN A 54 -3.03 -16.64 10.91
C ASN A 54 -1.55 -17.04 10.66
N LEU A 55 -0.71 -16.12 10.18
CA LEU A 55 0.74 -16.32 10.11
C LEU A 55 1.44 -16.12 11.46
N GLY A 56 0.72 -15.78 12.51
CA GLY A 56 1.24 -15.59 13.87
C GLY A 56 1.54 -14.14 14.26
N PHE A 57 1.19 -13.14 13.43
CA PHE A 57 1.32 -11.73 13.80
C PHE A 57 0.22 -11.33 14.80
N GLU A 58 0.61 -10.85 15.98
CA GLU A 58 -0.30 -10.33 17.02
C GLU A 58 -0.69 -8.87 16.71
N ILE A 59 -1.32 -8.64 15.54
CA ILE A 59 -1.72 -7.30 15.08
C ILE A 59 -3.14 -6.99 15.56
N ASN A 60 -3.32 -5.82 16.23
CA ASN A 60 -4.64 -5.31 16.59
C ASN A 60 -5.33 -4.72 15.35
N GLU A 61 -6.65 -4.86 15.25
CA GLU A 61 -7.45 -4.30 14.13
C GLU A 61 -7.25 -2.79 13.95
N LYS A 62 -7.05 -2.04 15.05
CA LYS A 62 -6.77 -0.59 15.02
C LYS A 62 -5.33 -0.25 14.60
N ALA A 63 -4.48 -1.25 14.39
CA ALA A 63 -3.10 -1.09 13.94
C ALA A 63 -2.90 -1.61 12.50
N TYR A 64 -3.94 -1.56 11.67
CA TYR A 64 -3.90 -2.01 10.28
C TYR A 64 -4.66 -1.08 9.36
N ILE A 65 -4.11 -0.81 8.16
CA ILE A 65 -4.78 -0.06 7.10
C ILE A 65 -4.34 -0.56 5.71
N ASP A 66 -5.30 -0.59 4.80
CA ASP A 66 -5.14 -0.87 3.38
C ASP A 66 -5.98 0.10 2.53
N PRO A 67 -5.88 0.06 1.20
CA PRO A 67 -6.64 0.95 0.33
C PRO A 67 -8.17 0.80 0.46
N PHE A 68 -8.70 -0.37 0.83
CA PHE A 68 -10.14 -0.53 1.03
C PHE A 68 -10.66 0.25 2.24
N CYS A 69 -9.84 0.34 3.30
CA CYS A 69 -10.18 1.18 4.46
C CYS A 69 -10.36 2.64 4.07
N VAL A 70 -9.46 3.16 3.23
CA VAL A 70 -9.46 4.56 2.78
C VAL A 70 -10.52 4.80 1.71
N LEU A 71 -10.78 3.83 0.82
CA LEU A 71 -11.75 3.95 -0.26
C LEU A 71 -13.15 4.34 0.24
N LYS A 72 -13.59 3.76 1.37
CA LYS A 72 -14.91 4.02 1.96
C LYS A 72 -15.15 5.49 2.32
N ASP A 73 -14.09 6.22 2.65
CA ASP A 73 -14.16 7.64 2.98
C ASP A 73 -14.17 8.54 1.74
N HIS A 74 -13.64 8.04 0.61
CA HIS A 74 -13.48 8.78 -0.64
C HIS A 74 -14.56 8.51 -1.68
N LEU A 75 -15.19 7.34 -1.66
CA LEU A 75 -16.25 6.96 -2.59
C LEU A 75 -17.30 6.13 -1.86
N LYS A 76 -18.50 6.66 -1.72
CA LYS A 76 -19.63 5.88 -1.18
C LYS A 76 -20.06 4.80 -2.19
N PRO A 77 -20.61 3.66 -1.74
CA PRO A 77 -21.11 2.61 -2.62
C PRO A 77 -22.01 3.15 -3.74
N CYS A 78 -21.66 2.83 -4.96
CA CYS A 78 -22.33 3.28 -6.19
C CYS A 78 -21.96 2.33 -7.35
N LYS A 79 -22.46 2.63 -8.55
CA LYS A 79 -22.05 1.97 -9.79
C LYS A 79 -20.65 2.36 -10.18
N ILE A 80 -19.79 1.36 -10.40
CA ILE A 80 -18.38 1.54 -10.75
C ILE A 80 -17.95 0.58 -11.86
N ALA A 81 -16.97 0.98 -12.66
CA ALA A 81 -16.17 0.04 -13.42
C ALA A 81 -14.90 -0.29 -12.61
N ALA A 82 -14.50 -1.54 -12.56
CA ALA A 82 -13.33 -1.95 -11.80
C ALA A 82 -12.40 -2.81 -12.65
N PHE A 83 -11.11 -2.49 -12.63
CA PHE A 83 -10.07 -3.14 -13.40
C PHE A 83 -9.00 -3.68 -12.46
N GLY A 84 -8.93 -5.00 -12.36
CA GLY A 84 -8.06 -5.71 -11.42
C GLY A 84 -8.33 -7.21 -11.41
N ALA A 85 -7.70 -7.92 -10.49
CA ALA A 85 -7.92 -9.35 -10.31
C ALA A 85 -9.35 -9.64 -9.82
N LYS A 86 -9.83 -10.88 -10.05
CA LYS A 86 -11.18 -11.28 -9.63
C LYS A 86 -11.42 -11.02 -8.15
N GLU A 87 -10.46 -11.30 -7.30
CA GLU A 87 -10.54 -11.09 -5.84
C GLU A 87 -10.75 -9.61 -5.47
N PHE A 88 -10.19 -8.69 -6.26
CA PHE A 88 -10.43 -7.26 -6.11
C PHE A 88 -11.88 -6.88 -6.44
N LEU A 89 -12.40 -7.41 -7.54
CA LEU A 89 -13.78 -7.17 -7.96
C LEU A 89 -14.77 -7.71 -6.92
N ASP A 90 -14.54 -8.95 -6.46
CA ASP A 90 -15.37 -9.60 -5.43
C ASP A 90 -15.36 -8.76 -4.12
N SER A 91 -14.19 -8.27 -3.71
CA SER A 91 -14.05 -7.40 -2.53
C SER A 91 -14.83 -6.08 -2.66
N LEU A 92 -14.84 -5.47 -3.85
CA LEU A 92 -15.62 -4.25 -4.09
C LEU A 92 -17.13 -4.52 -3.99
N GLN A 93 -17.61 -5.65 -4.53
CA GLN A 93 -19.02 -6.04 -4.43
C GLN A 93 -19.41 -6.33 -2.96
N GLU A 94 -18.54 -6.98 -2.19
CA GLU A 94 -18.75 -7.20 -0.75
C GLU A 94 -18.84 -5.87 0.03
N LEU A 95 -18.10 -4.85 -0.41
CA LEU A 95 -18.18 -3.50 0.13
C LEU A 95 -19.43 -2.72 -0.32
N GLY A 96 -20.29 -3.32 -1.14
CA GLY A 96 -21.55 -2.74 -1.61
C GLY A 96 -21.46 -1.93 -2.90
N TYR A 97 -20.33 -1.98 -3.61
CA TYR A 97 -20.23 -1.37 -4.95
C TYR A 97 -20.89 -2.27 -5.99
N GLU A 98 -21.62 -1.66 -6.94
CA GLU A 98 -22.21 -2.35 -8.09
C GLU A 98 -21.28 -2.24 -9.29
N LEU A 99 -20.88 -3.37 -9.87
CA LEU A 99 -20.08 -3.38 -11.10
C LEU A 99 -20.96 -3.05 -12.31
N ASP A 100 -20.75 -1.89 -12.90
CA ASP A 100 -21.44 -1.42 -14.11
C ASP A 100 -20.42 -0.80 -15.08
N TYR A 101 -20.19 -1.47 -16.20
CA TYR A 101 -19.26 -1.00 -17.24
C TYR A 101 -19.94 -0.17 -18.34
N LYS A 102 -21.26 0.11 -18.22
CA LYS A 102 -21.99 0.94 -19.19
C LYS A 102 -22.11 2.37 -18.74
N ASP A 103 -22.43 2.59 -17.46
CA ASP A 103 -22.64 3.92 -16.89
C ASP A 103 -22.04 4.02 -15.47
N PRO A 104 -20.71 3.88 -15.31
CA PRO A 104 -20.08 3.97 -14.02
C PRO A 104 -19.90 5.42 -13.57
N LYS A 105 -20.09 5.70 -12.28
CA LYS A 105 -19.74 7.00 -11.67
C LYS A 105 -18.25 7.20 -11.47
N ALA A 106 -17.53 6.10 -11.28
CA ALA A 106 -16.08 6.09 -11.17
C ALA A 106 -15.53 4.79 -11.77
N PHE A 107 -14.27 4.79 -12.19
CA PHE A 107 -13.57 3.55 -12.45
C PHE A 107 -12.36 3.42 -11.52
N LEU A 108 -12.12 2.19 -11.05
CA LEU A 108 -11.08 1.84 -10.11
C LEU A 108 -10.05 0.93 -10.76
N VAL A 109 -8.76 1.20 -10.53
CA VAL A 109 -7.67 0.40 -11.08
C VAL A 109 -6.82 -0.17 -9.94
N ALA A 110 -6.66 -1.50 -9.90
CA ALA A 110 -5.77 -2.22 -8.99
C ALA A 110 -4.73 -3.04 -9.78
N SER A 111 -3.70 -3.56 -9.09
CA SER A 111 -2.66 -4.38 -9.72
C SER A 111 -3.24 -5.66 -10.34
N TYR A 112 -2.92 -5.88 -11.61
CA TYR A 112 -3.35 -7.05 -12.36
C TYR A 112 -2.37 -7.37 -13.50
N ASP A 113 -2.13 -8.63 -13.80
CA ASP A 113 -1.16 -9.09 -14.81
C ASP A 113 -1.83 -9.59 -16.10
N ASP A 114 -3.16 -9.53 -16.17
CA ASP A 114 -3.92 -9.99 -17.33
C ASP A 114 -4.85 -8.90 -17.92
N PHE A 115 -4.44 -7.63 -17.83
CA PHE A 115 -5.14 -6.54 -18.52
C PHE A 115 -5.23 -6.80 -20.02
N LYS A 116 -6.40 -6.57 -20.59
CA LYS A 116 -6.60 -6.58 -22.02
C LYS A 116 -6.48 -5.15 -22.58
N PHE A 117 -6.03 -5.04 -23.83
CA PHE A 117 -5.96 -3.73 -24.47
C PHE A 117 -7.33 -3.03 -24.53
N GLN A 118 -8.41 -3.82 -24.53
CA GLN A 118 -9.79 -3.34 -24.45
C GLN A 118 -10.10 -2.65 -23.13
N ASP A 119 -9.49 -3.07 -22.04
CA ASP A 119 -9.67 -2.42 -20.72
C ASP A 119 -9.15 -0.98 -20.75
N PHE A 120 -7.98 -0.78 -21.38
CA PHE A 120 -7.40 0.55 -21.52
C PHE A 120 -8.23 1.43 -22.46
N ALA A 121 -8.80 0.86 -23.55
CA ALA A 121 -9.71 1.59 -24.44
C ALA A 121 -10.96 2.06 -23.66
N SER A 122 -11.56 1.20 -22.84
CA SER A 122 -12.70 1.53 -22.00
C SER A 122 -12.34 2.63 -20.97
N MET A 123 -11.17 2.54 -20.33
CA MET A 123 -10.71 3.57 -19.39
C MET A 123 -10.58 4.94 -20.09
N ILE A 124 -10.04 4.97 -21.32
CA ILE A 124 -9.93 6.20 -22.13
C ILE A 124 -11.31 6.76 -22.46
N GLU A 125 -12.28 5.93 -22.83
CA GLU A 125 -13.66 6.35 -23.07
C GLU A 125 -14.31 6.95 -21.82
N TYR A 126 -14.12 6.33 -20.65
CA TYR A 126 -14.59 6.87 -19.36
C TYR A 126 -13.95 8.23 -19.05
N LEU A 127 -12.65 8.38 -19.26
CA LEU A 127 -11.95 9.65 -19.05
C LEU A 127 -12.50 10.77 -19.95
N LYS A 128 -12.73 10.48 -21.25
CA LYS A 128 -13.33 11.42 -22.19
C LYS A 128 -14.76 11.83 -21.82
N ASN A 129 -15.49 10.95 -21.11
CA ASN A 129 -16.84 11.21 -20.62
C ASN A 129 -16.86 11.83 -19.20
N GLY A 130 -15.69 12.18 -18.63
CA GLY A 130 -15.59 12.82 -17.33
C GLY A 130 -15.84 11.90 -16.14
N VAL A 131 -15.75 10.57 -16.32
CA VAL A 131 -15.88 9.59 -15.25
C VAL A 131 -14.66 9.68 -14.33
N GLN A 132 -14.88 9.72 -13.03
CA GLN A 132 -13.83 9.83 -12.03
C GLN A 132 -12.90 8.61 -12.06
N ALA A 133 -11.58 8.84 -12.16
CA ALA A 133 -10.55 7.82 -12.07
C ALA A 133 -10.02 7.66 -10.64
N ILE A 134 -9.90 6.44 -10.15
CA ILE A 134 -9.34 6.10 -8.83
C ILE A 134 -8.28 5.02 -8.99
N ALA A 135 -7.06 5.35 -8.61
CA ALA A 135 -5.95 4.40 -8.47
C ALA A 135 -5.93 3.83 -7.06
N MET A 136 -6.03 2.53 -6.91
CA MET A 136 -6.01 1.90 -5.58
C MET A 136 -4.66 2.06 -4.88
N HIS A 137 -3.57 2.28 -5.63
CA HIS A 137 -2.25 2.71 -5.17
C HIS A 137 -1.46 3.27 -6.36
N GLU A 138 -0.25 3.79 -6.13
CA GLU A 138 0.54 4.41 -7.19
C GLU A 138 1.94 3.77 -7.37
N SER A 139 2.10 2.52 -6.96
CA SER A 139 3.36 1.80 -7.22
C SER A 139 3.63 1.69 -8.72
N SER A 140 4.87 2.01 -9.15
CA SER A 140 5.27 1.95 -10.56
C SER A 140 5.40 0.53 -11.08
N ILE A 141 5.85 -0.38 -10.23
CA ILE A 141 5.99 -1.81 -10.54
C ILE A 141 5.47 -2.67 -9.39
N TYR A 142 5.11 -3.91 -9.70
CA TYR A 142 4.91 -4.96 -8.70
C TYR A 142 5.54 -6.27 -9.15
N LYS A 143 5.88 -7.13 -8.19
CA LYS A 143 6.53 -8.42 -8.43
C LYS A 143 5.54 -9.56 -8.25
N LYS A 144 5.48 -10.46 -9.22
CA LYS A 144 4.71 -11.71 -9.16
C LYS A 144 5.50 -12.83 -9.82
N ASN A 145 5.68 -13.96 -9.13
CA ASN A 145 6.41 -15.12 -9.64
C ASN A 145 7.81 -14.75 -10.20
N SER A 146 8.58 -13.98 -9.44
CA SER A 146 9.91 -13.46 -9.81
C SER A 146 9.95 -12.56 -11.05
N ARG A 147 8.80 -12.16 -11.62
CA ARG A 147 8.70 -11.25 -12.76
C ARG A 147 8.17 -9.89 -12.31
N LEU A 148 8.70 -8.83 -12.92
CA LEU A 148 8.22 -7.46 -12.71
C LEU A 148 7.12 -7.13 -13.71
N TYR A 149 6.06 -6.53 -13.24
CA TYR A 149 4.92 -6.05 -14.03
C TYR A 149 4.71 -4.56 -13.80
N PRO A 150 4.15 -3.82 -14.78
CA PRO A 150 3.70 -2.46 -14.56
C PRO A 150 2.71 -2.39 -13.39
N GLY A 151 2.98 -1.50 -12.45
CA GLY A 151 2.05 -1.21 -11.36
C GLY A 151 0.96 -0.23 -11.79
N VAL A 152 0.03 0.04 -10.89
CA VAL A 152 -1.10 0.97 -11.15
C VAL A 152 -0.60 2.36 -11.52
N GLY A 153 0.47 2.88 -10.87
CA GLY A 153 1.07 4.16 -11.22
C GLY A 153 1.56 4.24 -12.67
N SER A 154 2.14 3.14 -13.20
CA SER A 154 2.54 3.07 -14.62
C SER A 154 1.34 3.07 -15.56
N ILE A 155 0.26 2.37 -15.20
CA ILE A 155 -0.99 2.38 -15.97
C ILE A 155 -1.60 3.79 -16.00
N MET A 156 -1.71 4.44 -14.83
CA MET A 156 -2.25 5.80 -14.74
C MET A 156 -1.39 6.80 -15.52
N SER A 157 -0.06 6.65 -15.51
CA SER A 157 0.86 7.48 -16.32
C SER A 157 0.65 7.29 -17.82
N MET A 158 0.43 6.05 -18.27
CA MET A 158 0.09 5.75 -19.67
C MET A 158 -1.23 6.41 -20.07
N LEU A 159 -2.27 6.30 -19.23
CA LEU A 159 -3.58 6.93 -19.48
C LEU A 159 -3.45 8.47 -19.48
N LYS A 160 -2.64 9.03 -18.56
CA LYS A 160 -2.40 10.47 -18.48
C LYS A 160 -1.66 11.01 -19.70
N ASN A 161 -0.82 10.19 -20.33
CA ASN A 161 -0.20 10.55 -21.60
C ASN A 161 -1.20 10.53 -22.78
N ALA A 162 -2.25 9.71 -22.69
CA ALA A 162 -3.30 9.62 -23.73
C ALA A 162 -4.41 10.67 -23.54
N CYS A 163 -4.71 11.07 -22.32
CA CYS A 163 -5.77 11.99 -21.95
C CYS A 163 -5.31 12.92 -20.83
N GLU A 164 -5.70 14.20 -20.88
CA GLU A 164 -5.54 15.11 -19.74
C GLU A 164 -6.65 14.82 -18.71
N PHE A 165 -6.26 14.36 -17.52
CA PHE A 165 -7.18 14.13 -16.41
C PHE A 165 -6.47 14.11 -15.07
N ASP A 166 -7.23 14.33 -14.01
CA ASP A 166 -6.80 14.09 -12.63
C ASP A 166 -7.39 12.81 -12.09
N TYR A 167 -6.68 12.13 -11.20
CA TYR A 167 -7.16 10.94 -10.53
C TYR A 167 -6.84 10.97 -9.03
N LYS A 168 -7.62 10.22 -8.26
CA LYS A 168 -7.36 10.04 -6.84
C LYS A 168 -6.53 8.79 -6.61
N VAL A 169 -5.54 8.89 -5.74
CA VAL A 169 -4.76 7.74 -5.25
C VAL A 169 -5.23 7.41 -3.84
N ILE A 170 -5.69 6.18 -3.63
CA ILE A 170 -6.29 5.74 -2.36
C ILE A 170 -5.25 5.10 -1.44
N GLY A 171 -4.31 4.33 -1.98
CA GLY A 171 -3.24 3.68 -1.22
C GLY A 171 -1.94 4.50 -1.18
N LYS A 172 -0.84 3.86 -0.76
CA LYS A 172 0.51 4.44 -0.79
C LYS A 172 0.91 4.81 -2.22
N PRO A 173 1.63 5.90 -2.44
CA PRO A 173 2.19 6.85 -1.47
C PRO A 173 1.28 8.06 -1.19
N SER A 174 -0.03 7.99 -1.39
CA SER A 174 -0.89 9.17 -1.25
C SER A 174 -0.87 9.76 0.17
N LYS A 175 -0.87 11.10 0.25
CA LYS A 175 -0.97 11.82 1.51
C LYS A 175 -2.21 11.39 2.31
N ALA A 176 -3.36 11.23 1.64
CA ALA A 176 -4.61 10.81 2.28
C ALA A 176 -4.48 9.44 2.97
N PHE A 177 -3.75 8.49 2.37
CA PHE A 177 -3.48 7.19 2.98
C PHE A 177 -2.64 7.34 4.25
N TYR A 178 -1.54 8.12 4.20
CA TYR A 178 -0.69 8.33 5.37
C TYR A 178 -1.38 9.14 6.46
N GLU A 179 -2.24 10.10 6.13
CA GLU A 179 -3.08 10.82 7.11
C GLU A 179 -4.06 9.87 7.80
N SER A 180 -4.68 8.95 7.06
CA SER A 180 -5.55 7.92 7.64
C SER A 180 -4.76 6.97 8.56
N ALA A 181 -3.55 6.55 8.16
CA ALA A 181 -2.66 5.76 9.00
C ALA A 181 -2.22 6.52 10.26
N LEU A 182 -1.91 7.81 10.13
CA LEU A 182 -1.55 8.68 11.27
C LEU A 182 -2.71 8.82 12.26
N ASN A 183 -3.95 8.88 11.78
CA ASN A 183 -5.12 8.92 12.65
C ASN A 183 -5.29 7.62 13.46
N LEU A 184 -4.91 6.47 12.91
CA LEU A 184 -4.86 5.21 13.68
C LEU A 184 -3.75 5.23 14.74
N LEU A 185 -2.58 5.80 14.44
CA LEU A 185 -1.53 6.01 15.46
C LEU A 185 -2.01 6.95 16.57
N LYS A 186 -2.70 8.05 16.23
CA LYS A 186 -3.24 9.01 17.21
C LYS A 186 -4.27 8.38 18.15
N GLN A 187 -4.95 7.32 17.76
CA GLN A 187 -5.83 6.55 18.63
C GLN A 187 -5.06 5.71 19.66
N GLN A 188 -3.77 5.43 19.41
CA GLN A 188 -2.90 4.69 20.33
C GLN A 188 -2.09 5.65 21.22
N ASP A 189 -1.66 6.80 20.68
CA ASP A 189 -0.96 7.89 21.40
C ASP A 189 -1.29 9.23 20.74
N CYS A 190 -1.80 10.21 21.53
CA CYS A 190 -2.21 11.52 21.03
C CYS A 190 -1.03 12.41 20.58
N ASN A 191 0.21 12.14 21.01
CA ASN A 191 1.39 12.94 20.68
C ASN A 191 2.08 12.49 19.38
N VAL A 192 1.34 11.94 18.43
CA VAL A 192 1.88 11.44 17.17
C VAL A 192 1.75 12.48 16.06
N SER A 193 2.85 12.66 15.31
CA SER A 193 2.91 13.43 14.08
C SER A 193 3.75 12.69 13.03
N PHE A 194 3.79 13.18 11.79
CA PHE A 194 4.66 12.61 10.77
C PHE A 194 6.14 12.70 11.17
N GLU A 195 6.57 13.83 11.74
CA GLU A 195 7.98 14.10 12.10
C GLU A 195 8.51 13.14 13.18
N ASN A 196 7.64 12.58 14.02
CA ASN A 196 8.04 11.61 15.05
C ASN A 196 7.66 10.15 14.69
N THR A 197 7.30 9.91 13.41
CA THR A 197 6.98 8.59 12.89
C THR A 197 8.08 8.09 11.97
N LEU A 198 8.52 6.84 12.17
CA LEU A 198 9.44 6.11 11.30
C LEU A 198 8.64 5.16 10.42
N ILE A 199 8.77 5.26 9.11
CA ILE A 199 8.28 4.26 8.17
C ILE A 199 9.39 3.27 7.82
N ILE A 200 9.06 1.97 7.84
CA ILE A 200 9.95 0.89 7.43
C ILE A 200 9.33 0.16 6.25
N SER A 201 10.02 0.13 5.12
CA SER A 201 9.54 -0.48 3.87
C SER A 201 10.72 -0.94 3.00
N ASP A 202 10.45 -1.89 2.09
CA ASP A 202 11.34 -2.33 1.03
C ASP A 202 11.17 -1.53 -0.29
N ASP A 203 10.18 -0.62 -0.35
CA ASP A 203 9.84 0.16 -1.54
C ASP A 203 10.25 1.63 -1.40
N PHE A 204 11.47 1.95 -1.88
CA PHE A 204 11.98 3.31 -1.82
C PHE A 204 11.07 4.32 -2.56
N LYS A 205 10.68 4.01 -3.80
CA LYS A 205 9.87 4.92 -4.63
C LYS A 205 8.40 4.94 -4.27
N GLY A 206 7.84 3.76 -3.98
CA GLY A 206 6.41 3.62 -3.75
C GLY A 206 5.97 3.96 -2.33
N ASP A 207 6.90 4.01 -1.37
CA ASP A 207 6.58 4.25 0.04
C ASP A 207 7.44 5.37 0.64
N LEU A 208 8.78 5.17 0.63
CA LEU A 208 9.67 6.01 1.44
C LEU A 208 9.79 7.44 0.94
N LEU A 209 9.77 7.67 -0.40
CA LEU A 209 9.85 9.03 -0.94
C LEU A 209 8.64 9.88 -0.52
N GLY A 210 7.42 9.37 -0.68
CA GLY A 210 6.23 10.10 -0.27
C GLY A 210 6.17 10.33 1.24
N ALA A 211 6.63 9.37 2.04
CA ALA A 211 6.73 9.51 3.49
C ALA A 211 7.76 10.57 3.90
N TYR A 212 8.93 10.60 3.24
CA TYR A 212 9.96 11.61 3.46
C TYR A 212 9.43 13.03 3.18
N GLU A 213 8.70 13.21 2.08
CA GLU A 213 8.09 14.51 1.72
C GLU A 213 7.05 14.99 2.75
N LEU A 214 6.45 14.07 3.51
CA LEU A 214 5.55 14.38 4.63
C LEU A 214 6.31 14.63 5.95
N GLY A 215 7.64 14.57 5.95
CA GLY A 215 8.48 14.81 7.12
C GLY A 215 8.74 13.58 8.00
N MET A 216 8.35 12.37 7.56
CA MET A 216 8.64 11.15 8.31
C MET A 216 10.11 10.75 8.24
N GLN A 217 10.58 10.06 9.27
CA GLN A 217 11.82 9.30 9.18
C GLN A 217 11.61 8.05 8.31
N THR A 218 12.64 7.66 7.57
CA THR A 218 12.56 6.57 6.60
C THR A 218 13.61 5.50 6.88
N ALA A 219 13.21 4.24 6.85
CA ALA A 219 14.10 3.09 6.93
C ALA A 219 13.82 2.14 5.75
N LEU A 220 14.83 1.91 4.93
CA LEU A 220 14.80 0.94 3.85
C LEU A 220 15.25 -0.43 4.37
N VAL A 221 14.49 -1.48 4.08
CA VAL A 221 14.94 -2.87 4.24
C VAL A 221 15.24 -3.48 2.88
N LEU A 222 16.34 -4.25 2.79
CA LEU A 222 16.84 -4.84 1.53
C LEU A 222 16.30 -6.26 1.28
N SER A 223 15.26 -6.65 2.01
CA SER A 223 14.68 -8.01 1.98
C SER A 223 13.59 -8.22 0.91
N GLY A 224 13.21 -7.18 0.15
CA GLY A 224 12.09 -7.23 -0.80
C GLY A 224 12.42 -6.78 -2.22
N LYS A 225 11.79 -5.70 -2.68
CA LYS A 225 11.94 -5.14 -4.03
C LYS A 225 13.35 -4.66 -4.33
N ILE A 226 14.01 -4.08 -3.32
CA ILE A 226 15.35 -3.51 -3.43
C ILE A 226 16.29 -4.39 -2.62
N SER A 227 17.36 -4.86 -3.25
CA SER A 227 18.40 -5.70 -2.61
C SER A 227 19.74 -4.97 -2.41
N ASN A 228 19.86 -3.73 -2.87
CA ASN A 228 21.02 -2.86 -2.67
C ASN A 228 20.62 -1.40 -2.89
N ILE A 229 21.43 -0.47 -2.41
CA ILE A 229 21.18 0.97 -2.47
C ILE A 229 21.78 1.66 -3.73
N GLN A 230 22.35 0.91 -4.64
CA GLN A 230 22.99 1.47 -5.83
C GLN A 230 21.98 2.25 -6.70
N GLY A 231 22.30 3.50 -7.00
CA GLY A 231 21.44 4.37 -7.80
C GLY A 231 20.27 5.00 -7.07
N LEU A 232 20.16 4.82 -5.74
CA LEU A 232 19.16 5.49 -4.92
C LEU A 232 19.71 6.84 -4.38
N ASP A 233 18.82 7.79 -4.21
CA ASP A 233 19.10 9.02 -3.46
C ASP A 233 19.06 8.73 -1.95
N THR A 234 20.19 8.31 -1.39
CA THR A 234 20.30 7.93 0.01
C THR A 234 20.17 9.11 0.98
N THR A 235 20.18 10.35 0.52
CA THR A 235 19.94 11.53 1.38
C THR A 235 18.52 11.57 1.94
N LYS A 236 17.60 10.80 1.34
CA LYS A 236 16.21 10.65 1.77
C LYS A 236 15.99 9.43 2.67
N LEU A 237 17.07 8.76 3.08
CA LEU A 237 17.02 7.60 3.98
C LEU A 237 17.69 7.95 5.30
N ASN A 238 16.97 7.77 6.42
CA ASN A 238 17.58 7.90 7.75
C ASN A 238 18.30 6.59 8.14
N PHE A 239 17.77 5.44 7.70
CA PHE A 239 18.32 4.13 8.02
C PHE A 239 18.22 3.18 6.82
N VAL A 240 19.17 2.24 6.76
CA VAL A 240 19.17 1.09 5.84
C VAL A 240 19.50 -0.16 6.66
N TYR A 241 18.71 -1.20 6.49
CA TYR A 241 18.88 -2.50 7.15
C TYR A 241 18.82 -3.61 6.10
N ASP A 242 19.53 -4.71 6.32
CA ASP A 242 19.41 -5.87 5.43
C ASP A 242 18.01 -6.48 5.49
N SER A 243 17.39 -6.45 6.67
CA SER A 243 16.01 -6.92 6.87
C SER A 243 15.36 -6.30 8.11
N ILE A 244 14.09 -6.57 8.32
CA ILE A 244 13.37 -6.17 9.53
C ILE A 244 13.97 -6.78 10.82
N LYS A 245 14.68 -7.91 10.71
CA LYS A 245 15.42 -8.53 11.82
C LYS A 245 16.50 -7.60 12.37
N ASP A 246 17.23 -6.92 11.47
CA ASP A 246 18.34 -6.06 11.89
C ASP A 246 17.82 -4.81 12.60
N TYR A 247 16.70 -4.25 12.12
CA TYR A 247 15.98 -3.22 12.86
C TYR A 247 15.54 -3.71 14.24
N TYR A 248 14.92 -4.91 14.32
CA TYR A 248 14.49 -5.51 15.60
C TYR A 248 15.66 -5.66 16.58
N ILE A 249 16.80 -6.18 16.10
CA ILE A 249 18.00 -6.35 16.95
C ILE A 249 18.51 -5.00 17.43
N SER A 250 18.62 -4.01 16.55
CA SER A 250 19.13 -2.67 16.90
C SER A 250 18.25 -1.94 17.92
N ARG A 251 16.96 -2.28 18.00
CA ARG A 251 15.99 -1.57 18.83
C ARG A 251 15.69 -2.27 20.16
N PHE A 252 15.76 -3.61 20.20
CA PHE A 252 15.26 -4.42 21.32
C PHE A 252 16.29 -5.40 21.90
N LYS A 253 17.49 -5.50 21.33
CA LYS A 253 18.58 -6.34 21.82
C LYS A 253 19.88 -5.56 21.97
#